data_e0851ea6be8074b3542277316b243e88
#
_entry.id   e0851ea6be8074b3542277316b243e88
#
_cell.length_a   1.000
_cell.length_b   1.000
_cell.length_c   1.000
_cell.angle_alpha   90.00
_cell.angle_beta   90.00
_cell.angle_gamma   90.00
#
_symmetry.space_group_name_H-M   'P 1'
#
loop_
_entity.id
_entity.type
_entity.pdbx_description
1 polymer ?
#
loop_
_entity_poly.entity_id
_entity_poly.type
_entity_poly.pdbx_seq_one_letter_code
_entity_poly.pdbx_strand_id
1 'polypeptide(L)'
;LRNLIWQKITGRVHRYGIAAVSFGQPMPLSSFMIEHQGHAETLGDELMGRISEVMPVVPFPVIAHAVVAGVRSRSALTGAVQARIDHARAKQAPVHLPRTDLDYTIDAGLNAMKLRKMLQLQGDAVILTDDGAEIMAFYARSIAPVLEDFAEASPESVPD
;
A
#
# COMPACT_ATOMS: atom_id res chain seq x y z
N LEU A 1 18.84 -24.60 -7.86
CA LEU A 1 19.97 -24.12 -7.04
C LEU A 1 20.96 -23.28 -7.87
N ARG A 2 21.37 -23.70 -9.07
CA ARG A 2 22.33 -23.00 -9.95
C ARG A 2 21.87 -21.58 -10.34
N ASN A 3 20.59 -21.36 -10.63
CA ASN A 3 20.04 -20.04 -10.98
C ASN A 3 20.01 -19.06 -9.79
N LEU A 4 19.77 -19.53 -8.57
CA LEU A 4 19.77 -18.70 -7.36
C LEU A 4 21.18 -18.21 -7.00
N ILE A 5 22.20 -19.05 -7.20
CA ILE A 5 23.59 -18.69 -6.95
C ILE A 5 24.06 -17.64 -7.97
N TRP A 6 23.68 -17.78 -9.24
CA TRP A 6 24.02 -16.84 -10.31
C TRP A 6 23.36 -15.46 -10.10
N GLN A 7 22.11 -15.44 -9.66
CA GLN A 7 21.40 -14.21 -9.31
C GLN A 7 22.06 -13.47 -8.12
N LYS A 8 22.59 -14.21 -7.15
CA LYS A 8 23.29 -13.65 -5.99
C LYS A 8 24.66 -13.05 -6.36
N ILE A 9 25.39 -13.69 -7.27
CA ILE A 9 26.72 -13.25 -7.74
C ILE A 9 26.62 -12.03 -8.68
N THR A 10 25.54 -11.93 -9.48
CA THR A 10 25.34 -10.83 -10.42
C THR A 10 24.65 -9.62 -9.79
N GLY A 11 24.39 -9.61 -8.48
CA GLY A 11 23.68 -8.51 -7.79
C GLY A 11 22.23 -8.34 -8.21
N ARG A 12 21.68 -9.27 -9.01
CA ARG A 12 20.29 -9.26 -9.49
C ARG A 12 19.30 -9.87 -8.51
N VAL A 13 19.66 -10.00 -7.24
CA VAL A 13 18.69 -10.35 -6.20
C VAL A 13 17.76 -9.14 -6.03
N HIS A 14 16.62 -9.20 -6.67
CA HIS A 14 15.54 -8.26 -6.40
C HIS A 14 15.17 -8.46 -4.93
N ARG A 15 15.46 -7.48 -4.09
CA ARG A 15 14.89 -7.45 -2.75
C ARG A 15 13.39 -7.34 -2.93
N TYR A 16 12.70 -8.45 -2.74
CA TYR A 16 11.25 -8.44 -2.61
C TYR A 16 10.92 -7.51 -1.44
N GLY A 17 9.90 -6.67 -1.61
CA GLY A 17 9.46 -5.77 -0.56
C GLY A 17 9.03 -6.50 0.72
N ILE A 18 8.46 -5.79 1.65
CA ILE A 18 7.90 -6.35 2.87
C ILE A 18 6.60 -7.06 2.51
N ALA A 19 6.47 -8.30 2.99
CA ALA A 19 5.21 -8.99 3.10
C ALA A 19 4.79 -8.96 4.58
N ALA A 20 3.60 -8.46 4.86
CA ALA A 20 3.01 -8.43 6.18
C ALA A 20 1.74 -9.28 6.18
N VAL A 21 1.50 -9.98 7.27
CA VAL A 21 0.29 -10.77 7.51
C VAL A 21 -0.26 -10.37 8.86
N SER A 22 -1.54 -10.06 8.91
CA SER A 22 -2.26 -9.79 10.16
C SER A 22 -3.38 -10.82 10.34
N PHE A 23 -3.67 -11.15 11.59
CA PHE A 23 -4.75 -12.05 11.95
C PHE A 23 -5.74 -11.27 12.82
N GLY A 24 -7.01 -11.23 12.38
CA GLY A 24 -8.11 -10.70 13.18
C GLY A 24 -8.54 -11.65 14.29
N GLN A 25 -9.45 -11.19 15.14
CA GLN A 25 -10.05 -12.02 16.17
C GLN A 25 -10.85 -13.17 15.53
N PRO A 26 -10.71 -14.40 16.03
CA PRO A 26 -11.47 -15.52 15.51
C PRO A 26 -12.97 -15.32 15.73
N MET A 27 -13.77 -15.72 14.75
CA MET A 27 -15.23 -15.66 14.83
C MET A 27 -15.79 -17.07 15.05
N PRO A 28 -16.56 -17.30 16.11
CA PRO A 28 -17.21 -18.60 16.32
C PRO A 28 -18.36 -18.77 15.32
N LEU A 29 -18.15 -19.58 14.29
CA LEU A 29 -19.07 -19.78 13.19
C LEU A 29 -20.45 -20.27 13.65
N SER A 30 -20.50 -21.18 14.64
CA SER A 30 -21.77 -21.72 15.16
C SER A 30 -22.68 -20.64 15.75
N SER A 31 -22.12 -19.73 16.54
CA SER A 31 -22.87 -18.62 17.12
C SER A 31 -23.37 -17.66 16.04
N PHE A 32 -22.50 -17.34 15.10
CA PHE A 32 -22.85 -16.47 13.97
C PHE A 32 -23.99 -17.03 13.12
N MET A 33 -23.93 -18.32 12.78
CA MET A 33 -24.95 -18.99 11.97
C MET A 33 -26.32 -19.06 12.67
N ILE A 34 -26.34 -19.19 13.99
CA ILE A 34 -27.58 -19.15 14.77
C ILE A 34 -28.18 -17.74 14.75
N GLU A 35 -27.35 -16.72 14.99
CA GLU A 35 -27.78 -15.31 15.05
C GLU A 35 -28.27 -14.80 13.71
N HIS A 36 -27.64 -15.19 12.60
CA HIS A 36 -27.93 -14.72 11.25
C HIS A 36 -28.69 -15.75 10.39
N GLN A 37 -29.34 -16.74 11.00
CA GLN A 37 -30.19 -17.72 10.33
C GLN A 37 -29.53 -18.49 9.16
N GLY A 38 -28.19 -18.62 9.22
CA GLY A 38 -27.44 -19.39 8.23
C GLY A 38 -27.18 -18.68 6.88
N HIS A 39 -27.36 -17.37 6.79
CA HIS A 39 -27.12 -16.61 5.56
C HIS A 39 -25.62 -16.52 5.25
N ALA A 40 -25.18 -17.21 4.20
CA ALA A 40 -23.78 -17.26 3.78
C ALA A 40 -23.24 -15.90 3.27
N GLU A 41 -24.09 -15.10 2.64
CA GLU A 41 -23.72 -13.75 2.16
C GLU A 41 -23.38 -12.84 3.33
N THR A 42 -24.20 -12.83 4.39
CA THR A 42 -23.94 -12.06 5.61
C THR A 42 -22.63 -12.47 6.28
N LEU A 43 -22.30 -13.78 6.25
CA LEU A 43 -21.01 -14.26 6.72
C LEU A 43 -19.86 -13.74 5.88
N GLY A 44 -20.02 -13.70 4.57
CA GLY A 44 -19.02 -13.16 3.63
C GLY A 44 -18.73 -11.68 3.90
N ASP A 45 -19.78 -10.88 4.05
CA ASP A 45 -19.66 -9.45 4.33
C ASP A 45 -18.97 -9.17 5.67
N GLU A 46 -19.37 -9.91 6.72
CA GLU A 46 -18.75 -9.80 8.04
C GLU A 46 -17.27 -10.18 8.01
N LEU A 47 -16.91 -11.27 7.34
CA LEU A 47 -15.52 -11.70 7.17
C LEU A 47 -14.70 -10.66 6.40
N MET A 48 -15.23 -10.11 5.33
CA MET A 48 -14.57 -9.07 4.55
C MET A 48 -14.39 -7.79 5.37
N GLY A 49 -15.36 -7.40 6.17
CA GLY A 49 -15.25 -6.29 7.12
C GLY A 49 -14.09 -6.50 8.10
N ARG A 50 -14.04 -7.64 8.77
CA ARG A 50 -12.97 -7.99 9.74
C ARG A 50 -11.58 -8.10 9.10
N ILE A 51 -11.50 -8.61 7.86
CA ILE A 51 -10.24 -8.63 7.11
C ILE A 51 -9.76 -7.21 6.82
N SER A 52 -10.69 -6.33 6.43
CA SER A 52 -10.36 -4.91 6.15
C SER A 52 -9.81 -4.18 7.38
N GLU A 53 -10.35 -4.45 8.57
CA GLU A 53 -9.89 -3.84 9.83
C GLU A 53 -8.45 -4.21 10.20
N VAL A 54 -8.00 -5.41 9.83
CA VAL A 54 -6.66 -5.89 10.15
C VAL A 54 -5.69 -5.86 8.97
N MET A 55 -6.10 -5.25 7.87
CA MET A 55 -5.28 -5.17 6.65
C MET A 55 -3.98 -4.40 6.91
N PRO A 56 -2.81 -5.03 6.70
CA PRO A 56 -1.54 -4.38 7.00
C PRO A 56 -1.20 -3.32 5.96
N VAL A 57 -0.88 -2.12 6.43
CA VAL A 57 -0.41 -1.01 5.61
C VAL A 57 1.09 -1.11 5.45
N VAL A 58 1.55 -1.32 4.23
CA VAL A 58 2.96 -1.45 3.86
C VAL A 58 3.35 -0.37 2.84
N PRO A 59 4.64 0.00 2.72
CA PRO A 59 5.06 1.16 1.93
C PRO A 59 4.62 1.16 0.49
N PHE A 60 4.73 0.02 -0.20
CA PHE A 60 4.51 -0.04 -1.66
C PHE A 60 3.08 0.36 -2.06
N PRO A 61 2.01 -0.18 -1.48
CA PRO A 61 0.64 0.27 -1.73
C PRO A 61 0.38 1.74 -1.37
N VAL A 62 0.98 2.24 -0.29
CA VAL A 62 0.79 3.66 0.12
C VAL A 62 1.41 4.60 -0.90
N ILE A 63 2.62 4.32 -1.37
CA ILE A 63 3.28 5.09 -2.44
C ILE A 63 2.46 4.99 -3.73
N ALA A 64 2.01 3.78 -4.08
CA ALA A 64 1.17 3.56 -5.26
C ALA A 64 -0.12 4.38 -5.20
N HIS A 65 -0.80 4.40 -4.04
CA HIS A 65 -2.00 5.20 -3.83
C HIS A 65 -1.72 6.70 -4.02
N ALA A 66 -0.64 7.24 -3.44
CA ALA A 66 -0.28 8.64 -3.61
C ALA A 66 0.00 9.00 -5.08
N VAL A 67 0.75 8.12 -5.79
CA VAL A 67 1.07 8.34 -7.20
C VAL A 67 -0.18 8.22 -8.08
N VAL A 68 -1.08 7.27 -7.86
CA VAL A 68 -2.33 7.13 -8.61
C VAL A 68 -3.25 8.32 -8.37
N ALA A 69 -3.28 8.84 -7.15
CA ALA A 69 -4.03 10.03 -6.78
C ALA A 69 -3.48 11.35 -7.36
N GLY A 70 -2.38 11.30 -8.11
CA GLY A 70 -1.89 12.46 -8.84
C GLY A 70 -0.60 13.08 -8.32
N VAL A 71 0.00 12.57 -7.24
CA VAL A 71 1.30 13.06 -6.77
C VAL A 71 2.39 12.63 -7.76
N ARG A 72 3.00 13.61 -8.43
CA ARG A 72 3.94 13.39 -9.55
C ARG A 72 5.36 13.89 -9.26
N SER A 73 5.65 14.35 -8.05
CA SER A 73 7.00 14.73 -7.67
C SER A 73 7.49 13.95 -6.47
N ARG A 74 8.79 13.61 -6.48
CA ARG A 74 9.42 12.89 -5.37
C ARG A 74 9.37 13.71 -4.07
N SER A 75 9.58 15.01 -4.17
CA SER A 75 9.54 15.93 -3.03
C SER A 75 8.16 15.98 -2.37
N ALA A 76 7.06 15.97 -3.15
CA ALA A 76 5.71 15.96 -2.61
C ALA A 76 5.29 14.60 -2.03
N LEU A 77 5.94 13.51 -2.44
CA LEU A 77 5.57 12.16 -1.98
C LEU A 77 5.79 11.98 -0.47
N THR A 78 6.78 12.62 0.13
CA THR A 78 7.03 12.47 1.57
C THR A 78 5.83 12.93 2.39
N GLY A 79 5.33 14.14 2.13
CA GLY A 79 4.14 14.66 2.81
C GLY A 79 2.88 13.84 2.50
N ALA A 80 2.69 13.48 1.23
CA ALA A 80 1.52 12.72 0.78
C ALA A 80 1.46 11.30 1.37
N VAL A 81 2.60 10.62 1.47
CA VAL A 81 2.72 9.28 2.07
C VAL A 81 2.56 9.37 3.59
N GLN A 82 3.18 10.39 4.23
CA GLN A 82 3.03 10.60 5.67
C GLN A 82 1.56 10.81 6.05
N ALA A 83 0.83 11.66 5.33
CA ALA A 83 -0.59 11.91 5.60
C ALA A 83 -1.44 10.63 5.52
N ARG A 84 -1.17 9.74 4.56
CA ARG A 84 -1.85 8.45 4.43
C ARG A 84 -1.51 7.49 5.57
N ILE A 85 -0.25 7.48 6.00
CA ILE A 85 0.21 6.70 7.15
C ILE A 85 -0.47 7.18 8.43
N ASP A 86 -0.57 8.48 8.64
CA ASP A 86 -1.19 9.06 9.84
C ASP A 86 -2.70 8.81 9.85
N HIS A 87 -3.37 8.88 8.70
CA HIS A 87 -4.76 8.48 8.57
C HIS A 87 -4.97 6.99 8.91
N ALA A 88 -4.12 6.10 8.37
CA ALA A 88 -4.18 4.68 8.68
C ALA A 88 -3.98 4.41 10.18
N ARG A 89 -3.05 5.12 10.82
CA ARG A 89 -2.82 5.04 12.28
C ARG A 89 -4.02 5.53 13.08
N ALA A 90 -4.66 6.61 12.64
CA ALA A 90 -5.88 7.13 13.27
C ALA A 90 -7.02 6.11 13.24
N LYS A 91 -7.09 5.31 12.16
CA LYS A 91 -8.02 4.16 12.04
C LYS A 91 -7.51 2.89 12.74
N GLN A 92 -6.41 2.97 13.49
CA GLN A 92 -5.78 1.83 14.18
C GLN A 92 -5.34 0.67 13.25
N ALA A 93 -5.21 0.94 11.95
CA ALA A 93 -4.70 -0.05 11.00
C ALA A 93 -3.24 -0.41 11.30
N PRO A 94 -2.83 -1.68 11.17
CA PRO A 94 -1.47 -2.11 11.45
C PRO A 94 -0.51 -1.57 10.38
N VAL A 95 0.31 -0.58 10.74
CA VAL A 95 1.29 0.04 9.84
C VAL A 95 2.66 -0.59 10.03
N HIS A 96 3.20 -1.17 8.96
CA HIS A 96 4.50 -1.84 8.93
C HIS A 96 5.48 -1.09 8.03
N LEU A 97 6.33 -0.27 8.62
CA LEU A 97 7.42 0.42 7.92
C LEU A 97 8.75 -0.27 8.23
N PRO A 98 9.60 -0.52 7.23
CA PRO A 98 10.87 -1.23 7.44
C PRO A 98 11.86 -0.43 8.27
N ARG A 99 11.71 0.89 8.26
CA ARG A 99 12.55 1.88 8.98
C ARG A 99 11.73 3.09 9.40
N THR A 100 12.23 3.81 10.37
CA THR A 100 11.66 5.11 10.80
C THR A 100 11.91 6.22 9.77
N ASP A 101 12.89 6.06 8.89
CA ASP A 101 13.20 7.00 7.81
C ASP A 101 12.24 6.79 6.63
N LEU A 102 11.31 7.73 6.51
CA LEU A 102 10.29 7.70 5.47
C LEU A 102 10.87 8.00 4.09
N ASP A 103 11.84 8.91 3.99
CA ASP A 103 12.48 9.24 2.72
C ASP A 103 13.21 8.04 2.14
N TYR A 104 13.98 7.34 2.96
CA TYR A 104 14.59 6.08 2.55
C TYR A 104 13.56 5.05 2.09
N THR A 105 12.44 4.95 2.80
CA THR A 105 11.36 4.02 2.48
C THR A 105 10.72 4.34 1.13
N ILE A 106 10.48 5.63 0.85
CA ILE A 106 9.92 6.09 -0.43
C ILE A 106 10.92 5.83 -1.56
N ASP A 107 12.19 6.18 -1.39
CA ASP A 107 13.22 5.97 -2.41
C ASP A 107 13.39 4.48 -2.75
N ALA A 108 13.40 3.62 -1.73
CA ALA A 108 13.44 2.18 -1.93
C ALA A 108 12.21 1.66 -2.69
N GLY A 109 11.02 2.18 -2.36
CA GLY A 109 9.78 1.87 -3.05
C GLY A 109 9.78 2.32 -4.51
N LEU A 110 10.13 3.58 -4.78
CA LEU A 110 10.22 4.13 -6.13
C LEU A 110 11.25 3.40 -6.99
N ASN A 111 12.42 3.08 -6.43
CA ASN A 111 13.42 2.28 -7.13
C ASN A 111 12.91 0.87 -7.47
N ALA A 112 12.17 0.24 -6.56
CA ALA A 112 11.56 -1.06 -6.83
C ALA A 112 10.50 -0.99 -7.94
N MET A 113 9.69 0.07 -7.98
CA MET A 113 8.71 0.33 -9.03
C MET A 113 9.37 0.62 -10.38
N LYS A 114 10.46 1.42 -10.39
CA LYS A 114 11.27 1.70 -11.57
C LYS A 114 11.90 0.43 -12.15
N LEU A 115 12.47 -0.43 -11.31
CA LEU A 115 13.04 -1.72 -11.74
C LEU A 115 12.00 -2.64 -12.38
N ARG A 116 10.76 -2.54 -11.96
CA ARG A 116 9.62 -3.28 -12.53
C ARG A 116 8.96 -2.55 -13.71
N LYS A 117 9.55 -1.45 -14.17
CA LYS A 117 9.06 -0.62 -15.28
C LYS A 117 7.65 -0.04 -15.07
N MET A 118 7.22 0.10 -13.84
CA MET A 118 5.91 0.70 -13.51
C MET A 118 5.95 2.23 -13.63
N LEU A 119 7.12 2.83 -13.40
CA LEU A 119 7.34 4.26 -13.50
C LEU A 119 8.76 4.58 -13.95
N GLN A 120 8.96 5.83 -14.35
CA GLN A 120 10.26 6.43 -14.62
C GLN A 120 10.49 7.61 -13.66
N LEU A 121 11.75 7.83 -13.30
CA LEU A 121 12.16 8.96 -12.49
C LEU A 121 13.01 9.89 -13.35
N GLN A 122 12.60 11.16 -13.48
CA GLN A 122 13.31 12.20 -14.22
C GLN A 122 13.48 13.42 -13.31
N GLY A 123 14.68 13.54 -12.69
CA GLY A 123 14.88 14.52 -11.63
C GLY A 123 13.91 14.27 -10.48
N ASP A 124 13.09 15.26 -10.15
CA ASP A 124 12.03 15.15 -9.14
C ASP A 124 10.73 14.53 -9.69
N ALA A 125 10.58 14.42 -11.00
CA ALA A 125 9.35 13.94 -11.62
C ALA A 125 9.21 12.42 -11.53
N VAL A 126 8.00 11.97 -11.14
CA VAL A 126 7.55 10.57 -11.11
C VAL A 126 6.55 10.38 -12.25
N ILE A 127 6.94 9.64 -13.27
CA ILE A 127 6.18 9.44 -14.51
C ILE A 127 5.72 7.99 -14.56
N LEU A 128 4.42 7.76 -14.55
CA LEU A 128 3.86 6.42 -14.76
C LEU A 128 4.07 5.97 -16.21
N THR A 129 4.36 4.70 -16.40
CA THR A 129 4.31 4.05 -17.72
C THR A 129 2.89 3.54 -17.98
N ASP A 130 2.53 3.35 -19.24
CA ASP A 130 1.18 2.86 -19.60
C ASP A 130 0.91 1.49 -18.95
N ASP A 131 1.83 0.53 -19.09
CA ASP A 131 1.74 -0.79 -18.46
C ASP A 131 1.80 -0.71 -16.92
N GLY A 132 2.50 0.28 -16.38
CA GLY A 132 2.65 0.49 -14.95
C GLY A 132 1.42 1.07 -14.28
N ALA A 133 0.61 1.83 -15.00
CA ALA A 133 -0.56 2.51 -14.44
C ALA A 133 -1.59 1.52 -13.89
N GLU A 134 -1.87 0.43 -14.60
CA GLU A 134 -2.79 -0.62 -14.17
C GLU A 134 -2.29 -1.35 -12.91
N ILE A 135 -1.00 -1.72 -12.92
CA ILE A 135 -0.38 -2.40 -11.78
C ILE A 135 -0.36 -1.48 -10.55
N MET A 136 -0.03 -0.19 -10.73
CA MET A 136 -0.05 0.78 -9.64
C MET A 136 -1.46 0.97 -9.09
N ALA A 137 -2.48 1.02 -9.95
CA ALA A 137 -3.88 1.08 -9.53
C ALA A 137 -4.30 -0.18 -8.75
N PHE A 138 -3.82 -1.36 -9.12
CA PHE A 138 -4.04 -2.59 -8.36
C PHE A 138 -3.47 -2.49 -6.93
N TYR A 139 -2.22 -2.05 -6.80
CA TYR A 139 -1.61 -1.86 -5.47
C TYR A 139 -2.31 -0.76 -4.66
N ALA A 140 -2.71 0.34 -5.29
CA ALA A 140 -3.46 1.40 -4.63
C ALA A 140 -4.80 0.89 -4.08
N ARG A 141 -5.52 0.10 -4.86
CA ARG A 141 -6.80 -0.50 -4.43
C ARG A 141 -6.63 -1.51 -3.28
N SER A 142 -5.46 -2.14 -3.14
CA SER A 142 -5.24 -3.12 -2.06
C SER A 142 -5.32 -2.53 -0.65
N ILE A 143 -5.17 -1.22 -0.49
CA ILE A 143 -5.32 -0.51 0.79
C ILE A 143 -6.52 0.45 0.80
N ALA A 144 -7.36 0.42 -0.24
CA ALA A 144 -8.54 1.28 -0.33
C ALA A 144 -9.44 1.20 0.92
N PRO A 145 -9.73 0.03 1.51
CA PRO A 145 -10.56 -0.05 2.72
C PRO A 145 -10.01 0.76 3.89
N VAL A 146 -8.67 0.87 4.01
CA VAL A 146 -8.03 1.66 5.07
C VAL A 146 -8.07 3.15 4.77
N LEU A 147 -8.08 3.53 3.48
CA LEU A 147 -8.00 4.91 3.01
C LEU A 147 -9.32 5.42 2.40
N GLU A 148 -10.44 4.73 2.59
CA GLU A 148 -11.72 5.05 1.95
C GLU A 148 -12.19 6.49 2.22
N ASP A 149 -12.02 6.98 3.47
CA ASP A 149 -12.38 8.34 3.87
C ASP A 149 -11.19 9.31 3.83
N PHE A 150 -10.09 8.92 3.20
CA PHE A 150 -8.93 9.78 3.07
C PHE A 150 -9.20 10.85 2.02
N ALA A 151 -9.56 12.07 2.47
CA ALA A 151 -9.62 13.23 1.59
C ALA A 151 -8.20 13.75 1.36
N GLU A 152 -7.78 13.85 0.10
CA GLU A 152 -6.57 14.59 -0.23
C GLU A 152 -6.79 16.05 0.16
N ALA A 153 -5.88 16.58 0.99
CA ALA A 153 -5.83 18.02 1.16
C ALA A 153 -5.60 18.63 -0.22
N SER A 154 -6.59 19.35 -0.73
CA SER A 154 -6.44 20.11 -1.96
C SER A 154 -5.19 20.97 -1.83
N PRO A 155 -4.35 21.06 -2.86
CA PRO A 155 -3.23 22.00 -2.85
C PRO A 155 -3.79 23.43 -3.00
N GLU A 156 -4.46 23.93 -1.97
CA GLU A 156 -4.95 25.30 -1.95
C GLU A 156 -4.06 26.19 -1.13
N SER A 157 -3.61 27.20 -1.83
CA SER A 157 -3.07 28.48 -1.36
C SER A 157 -1.72 28.40 -0.62
N VAL A 158 -0.67 28.51 -1.41
CA VAL A 158 0.46 29.37 -1.03
C VAL A 158 -0.10 30.81 -1.10
N PRO A 159 -0.20 31.55 0.01
CA PRO A 159 -0.47 32.98 -0.09
C PRO A 159 0.76 33.65 -0.69
N ASP A 160 0.50 34.56 -1.66
CA ASP A 160 1.49 35.44 -2.27
C ASP A 160 2.28 36.27 -1.24
#